data_05d0ff99c359815208368f39f0576a02
#
_entry.id   05d0ff99c359815208368f39f0576a02
#
_cell.length_a   1.000
_cell.length_b   1.000
_cell.length_c   1.000
_cell.angle_alpha   90.00
_cell.angle_beta   90.00
_cell.angle_gamma   90.00
#
_symmetry.space_group_name_H-M   'P 1'
#
loop_
_entity.id
_entity.type
_entity.pdbx_description
1 polymer ?
#
loop_
_entity_poly.entity_id
_entity_poly.type
_entity_poly.pdbx_seq_one_letter_code
_entity_poly.pdbx_strand_id
1 'polypeptide(L)'
;MSGSSSGTSPGDSGDDDRDRSDERAGSPQTPSPEPSPTASDSDDVTIEDDGVIRWFLKTNDETVMVTRDVLSSVAIVAVVALLLFGVSGIWPPLVAVESGSMEPNMYRGDLIFVVEEDRFVGDNAIEGTGVVTLERGQETDYTKFGNPGDVIVFRPNGNPARTPVIHRAHFWVDEGENWVDTKASEEIVGDATCQEVPNCPAPYAGFVTKGDHNLGYDQTGGGANTNIVKPEWITGKAQYRIPWLGHVRLAVDDLLGGILVPPSSSSQLADTQPEPAPMTPAGPASGFESNGELAGIAGVAGGSIALAAGRYRP
;
A
#
# COMPACT_ATOMS: atom_id res chain seq x y z
N MET A 1 52.73 -17.76 -12.51
CA MET A 1 53.41 -17.11 -13.64
C MET A 1 52.89 -15.69 -13.59
N SER A 2 53.45 -14.81 -12.85
CA SER A 2 54.74 -14.06 -13.04
C SER A 2 54.57 -12.94 -14.09
N GLY A 3 54.73 -11.73 -13.59
CA GLY A 3 55.34 -10.58 -14.21
C GLY A 3 54.53 -9.30 -13.92
N SER A 4 54.76 -8.47 -12.97
CA SER A 4 55.82 -7.56 -12.49
C SER A 4 56.43 -6.69 -13.60
N SER A 5 56.30 -5.35 -13.45
CA SER A 5 57.35 -4.32 -13.57
C SER A 5 56.68 -2.93 -13.59
N SER A 6 56.81 -2.03 -12.65
CA SER A 6 57.96 -1.24 -12.13
C SER A 6 58.53 -0.22 -13.12
N GLY A 7 58.59 1.05 -12.67
CA GLY A 7 59.51 2.09 -13.17
C GLY A 7 58.92 3.48 -12.89
N THR A 8 59.10 4.17 -11.80
CA THR A 8 60.27 4.91 -11.29
C THR A 8 60.41 6.30 -11.94
N SER A 9 60.24 7.35 -11.10
CA SER A 9 60.80 8.70 -11.17
C SER A 9 62.32 8.68 -11.16
N PRO A 10 63.12 9.74 -11.37
CA PRO A 10 63.07 10.99 -10.63
C PRO A 10 63.71 12.24 -11.35
N GLY A 11 63.60 13.38 -10.65
CA GLY A 11 64.64 14.38 -10.40
C GLY A 11 64.86 15.41 -11.54
N ASP A 12 65.27 16.58 -11.38
CA ASP A 12 66.07 17.22 -10.33
C ASP A 12 66.14 18.74 -10.68
N SER A 13 66.27 19.52 -9.64
CA SER A 13 66.83 20.82 -9.38
C SER A 13 67.48 21.68 -10.48
N GLY A 14 67.39 22.98 -10.30
CA GLY A 14 68.34 23.96 -10.81
C GLY A 14 67.96 25.42 -10.52
N ASP A 15 68.41 25.92 -9.34
CA ASP A 15 68.61 27.34 -9.04
C ASP A 15 69.50 27.98 -10.13
N ASP A 16 69.26 29.28 -10.36
CA ASP A 16 70.32 30.27 -10.31
C ASP A 16 69.79 31.71 -10.44
N ASP A 17 70.15 32.48 -9.45
CA ASP A 17 70.20 33.95 -9.37
C ASP A 17 70.90 34.61 -10.55
N ARG A 18 70.49 35.81 -10.91
CA ARG A 18 71.38 36.99 -11.04
C ARG A 18 70.60 38.27 -11.30
N ASP A 19 70.66 39.06 -10.29
CA ASP A 19 70.76 40.51 -10.16
C ASP A 19 71.36 41.22 -11.41
N ARG A 20 70.69 42.31 -11.89
CA ARG A 20 71.37 43.49 -12.30
C ARG A 20 70.42 44.68 -12.53
N SER A 21 70.59 45.63 -11.70
CA SER A 21 70.24 47.04 -11.83
C SER A 21 70.72 47.60 -13.13
N ASP A 22 69.94 48.49 -13.76
CA ASP A 22 70.40 49.81 -14.18
C ASP A 22 69.23 50.71 -14.56
N GLU A 23 69.41 51.95 -14.04
CA GLU A 23 68.59 53.13 -14.22
C GLU A 23 68.54 53.59 -15.67
N ARG A 24 67.47 54.17 -16.17
CA ARG A 24 67.46 55.60 -16.54
C ARG A 24 66.21 56.05 -17.30
N ALA A 25 65.77 57.24 -16.91
CA ALA A 25 65.20 58.34 -17.66
C ALA A 25 63.77 58.25 -18.20
N GLY A 26 63.01 59.13 -17.60
CA GLY A 26 61.68 59.59 -17.90
C GLY A 26 61.37 60.05 -19.31
N SER A 27 60.11 59.81 -19.64
CA SER A 27 59.35 60.58 -20.64
C SER A 27 57.89 60.53 -20.36
N PRO A 28 57.06 61.41 -20.82
CA PRO A 28 55.88 61.91 -20.12
C PRO A 28 54.67 60.94 -20.26
N GLN A 29 53.93 60.81 -19.17
CA GLN A 29 52.68 60.08 -19.04
C GLN A 29 51.62 60.76 -19.92
N THR A 30 51.16 60.01 -20.88
CA THR A 30 49.85 60.18 -21.54
C THR A 30 48.79 59.60 -20.58
N PRO A 31 47.74 60.33 -20.26
CA PRO A 31 46.67 59.72 -19.43
C PRO A 31 46.00 58.58 -20.15
N SER A 32 46.10 57.37 -19.61
CA SER A 32 45.28 56.24 -20.01
C SER A 32 43.79 56.59 -19.82
N PRO A 33 42.95 56.28 -20.77
CA PRO A 33 41.52 56.39 -20.57
C PRO A 33 41.11 55.44 -19.46
N GLU A 34 40.41 55.96 -18.47
CA GLU A 34 39.69 55.17 -17.46
C GLU A 34 38.86 54.09 -18.16
N PRO A 35 38.88 52.85 -17.68
CA PRO A 35 37.94 51.88 -18.16
C PRO A 35 36.54 52.37 -17.76
N SER A 36 35.74 52.69 -18.76
CA SER A 36 34.29 52.86 -18.60
C SER A 36 33.72 51.71 -17.79
N PRO A 37 32.86 51.93 -16.84
CA PRO A 37 32.16 50.83 -16.18
C PRO A 37 31.42 50.08 -17.26
N THR A 38 31.82 48.85 -17.46
CA THR A 38 31.05 47.89 -18.22
C THR A 38 29.68 47.84 -17.55
N ALA A 39 28.71 48.45 -18.19
CA ALA A 39 27.31 48.28 -17.83
C ALA A 39 27.05 46.77 -17.88
N SER A 40 26.91 46.18 -16.73
CA SER A 40 26.26 44.87 -16.64
C SER A 40 24.85 45.10 -17.17
N ASP A 41 24.65 44.71 -18.43
CA ASP A 41 23.30 44.51 -18.98
C ASP A 41 22.68 43.38 -18.16
N SER A 42 22.20 43.70 -16.98
CA SER A 42 21.18 42.91 -16.33
C SER A 42 19.93 43.20 -17.14
N ASP A 43 19.57 42.25 -18.02
CA ASP A 43 18.24 42.17 -18.61
C ASP A 43 17.24 42.06 -17.45
N ASP A 44 16.95 43.15 -16.78
CA ASP A 44 15.88 43.23 -15.78
C ASP A 44 14.57 43.10 -16.51
N VAL A 45 14.03 41.84 -16.48
CA VAL A 45 12.74 41.51 -17.05
C VAL A 45 11.65 42.23 -16.26
N THR A 46 10.91 43.14 -16.92
CA THR A 46 9.84 43.93 -16.29
C THR A 46 8.46 43.41 -16.77
N ILE A 47 7.44 43.59 -15.90
CA ILE A 47 6.07 43.17 -16.23
C ILE A 47 5.52 43.96 -17.41
N GLU A 48 5.95 45.22 -17.56
CA GLU A 48 5.44 46.16 -18.55
C GLU A 48 5.91 45.83 -19.97
N ASP A 49 7.16 45.38 -20.13
CA ASP A 49 7.76 45.09 -21.44
C ASP A 49 7.62 43.62 -21.87
N ASP A 50 7.70 42.69 -20.94
CA ASP A 50 7.77 41.25 -21.24
C ASP A 50 6.46 40.51 -20.91
N GLY A 51 5.54 41.13 -20.22
CA GLY A 51 4.30 40.55 -19.76
C GLY A 51 4.49 39.66 -18.51
N VAL A 52 3.40 39.46 -17.76
CA VAL A 52 3.38 38.77 -16.47
C VAL A 52 3.98 37.35 -16.52
N ILE A 53 3.71 36.61 -17.59
CA ILE A 53 4.17 35.21 -17.70
C ILE A 53 5.68 35.14 -17.87
N ARG A 54 6.25 35.97 -18.75
CA ARG A 54 7.69 35.99 -19.01
C ARG A 54 8.45 36.56 -17.83
N TRP A 55 7.92 37.60 -17.20
CA TRP A 55 8.43 38.14 -15.97
C TRP A 55 8.48 37.12 -14.86
N PHE A 56 7.36 36.39 -14.60
CA PHE A 56 7.30 35.32 -13.60
C PHE A 56 8.30 34.19 -13.85
N LEU A 57 8.53 33.84 -15.12
CA LEU A 57 9.45 32.76 -15.49
C LEU A 57 10.93 33.17 -15.44
N LYS A 58 11.26 34.46 -15.60
CA LYS A 58 12.64 34.92 -15.74
C LYS A 58 13.13 35.84 -14.64
N THR A 59 12.27 36.39 -13.81
CA THR A 59 12.66 37.25 -12.72
C THR A 59 13.57 36.56 -11.71
N ASN A 60 14.52 37.31 -11.16
CA ASN A 60 15.44 36.87 -10.11
C ASN A 60 14.96 37.31 -8.70
N ASP A 61 13.73 37.77 -8.57
CA ASP A 61 13.14 38.04 -7.27
C ASP A 61 13.06 36.78 -6.45
N GLU A 62 13.61 36.76 -5.23
CA GLU A 62 13.74 35.59 -4.37
C GLU A 62 12.35 34.98 -4.05
N THR A 63 11.36 35.81 -3.80
CA THR A 63 9.98 35.35 -3.51
C THR A 63 9.36 34.68 -4.71
N VAL A 64 9.56 35.23 -5.91
CA VAL A 64 9.04 34.69 -7.16
C VAL A 64 9.76 33.41 -7.54
N MET A 65 11.08 33.32 -7.31
CA MET A 65 11.84 32.09 -7.52
C MET A 65 11.31 30.94 -6.66
N VAL A 66 11.16 31.14 -5.35
CA VAL A 66 10.62 30.14 -4.44
C VAL A 66 9.20 29.73 -4.86
N THR A 67 8.36 30.71 -5.19
CA THR A 67 6.98 30.42 -5.66
C THR A 67 6.97 29.60 -6.93
N ARG A 68 7.82 29.91 -7.89
CA ARG A 68 7.98 29.18 -9.15
C ARG A 68 8.45 27.74 -8.92
N ASP A 69 9.43 27.54 -8.02
CA ASP A 69 9.96 26.22 -7.70
C ASP A 69 8.91 25.34 -7.01
N VAL A 70 8.11 25.91 -6.12
CA VAL A 70 6.98 25.22 -5.51
C VAL A 70 5.93 24.86 -6.57
N LEU A 71 5.52 25.83 -7.40
CA LEU A 71 4.53 25.58 -8.46
C LEU A 71 5.00 24.56 -9.49
N SER A 72 6.28 24.63 -9.89
CA SER A 72 6.85 23.65 -10.83
C SER A 72 6.88 22.24 -10.22
N SER A 73 7.24 22.12 -8.95
CA SER A 73 7.22 20.84 -8.22
C SER A 73 5.81 20.28 -8.14
N VAL A 74 4.82 21.10 -7.80
CA VAL A 74 3.40 20.69 -7.78
C VAL A 74 2.93 20.29 -9.18
N ALA A 75 3.31 21.04 -10.22
CA ALA A 75 2.96 20.74 -11.60
C ALA A 75 3.55 19.38 -12.04
N ILE A 76 4.80 19.10 -11.71
CA ILE A 76 5.45 17.81 -12.02
C ILE A 76 4.67 16.67 -11.33
N VAL A 77 4.38 16.81 -10.03
CA VAL A 77 3.61 15.80 -9.28
C VAL A 77 2.23 15.61 -9.89
N ALA A 78 1.54 16.68 -10.28
CA ALA A 78 0.24 16.62 -10.94
C ALA A 78 0.31 15.90 -12.29
N VAL A 79 1.32 16.18 -13.11
CA VAL A 79 1.52 15.49 -14.40
C VAL A 79 1.78 14.00 -14.18
N VAL A 80 2.64 13.63 -13.22
CA VAL A 80 2.89 12.21 -12.88
C VAL A 80 1.60 11.54 -12.40
N ALA A 81 0.84 12.19 -11.52
CA ALA A 81 -0.43 11.65 -11.02
C ALA A 81 -1.45 11.44 -12.16
N LEU A 82 -1.54 12.39 -13.10
CA LEU A 82 -2.41 12.27 -14.27
C LEU A 82 -1.97 11.15 -15.23
N LEU A 83 -0.67 10.96 -15.42
CA LEU A 83 -0.14 9.85 -16.22
C LEU A 83 -0.46 8.51 -15.56
N LEU A 84 -0.23 8.38 -14.27
CA LEU A 84 -0.57 7.17 -13.52
C LEU A 84 -2.09 6.89 -13.57
N PHE A 85 -2.92 7.92 -13.41
CA PHE A 85 -4.37 7.79 -13.57
C PHE A 85 -4.75 7.37 -15.00
N GLY A 86 -4.15 7.96 -16.02
CA GLY A 86 -4.40 7.60 -17.44
C GLY A 86 -4.11 6.13 -17.73
N VAL A 87 -3.04 5.57 -17.14
CA VAL A 87 -2.69 4.15 -17.27
C VAL A 87 -3.58 3.28 -16.38
N SER A 88 -3.87 3.70 -15.16
CA SER A 88 -4.63 2.96 -14.15
C SER A 88 -6.13 2.90 -14.48
N GLY A 89 -6.74 4.01 -14.89
CA GLY A 89 -8.19 4.16 -15.02
C GLY A 89 -8.93 4.50 -13.73
N ILE A 90 -8.30 4.31 -12.56
CA ILE A 90 -8.90 4.53 -11.25
C ILE A 90 -8.14 5.57 -10.44
N TRP A 91 -8.82 6.15 -9.46
CA TRP A 91 -8.24 7.10 -8.52
C TRP A 91 -8.52 6.69 -7.06
N PRO A 92 -7.52 6.63 -6.18
CA PRO A 92 -6.08 6.77 -6.46
C PRO A 92 -5.48 5.52 -7.12
N PRO A 93 -4.48 5.65 -8.03
CA PRO A 93 -3.86 4.52 -8.72
C PRO A 93 -2.88 3.73 -7.84
N LEU A 94 -2.54 4.25 -6.67
CA LEU A 94 -1.56 3.67 -5.75
C LEU A 94 -2.20 3.44 -4.38
N VAL A 95 -2.10 2.21 -3.88
CA VAL A 95 -2.65 1.77 -2.59
C VAL A 95 -1.53 1.21 -1.72
N ALA A 96 -1.45 1.64 -0.45
CA ALA A 96 -0.52 1.08 0.50
C ALA A 96 -1.08 -0.21 1.13
N VAL A 97 -0.23 -1.22 1.31
CA VAL A 97 -0.58 -2.46 2.00
C VAL A 97 -0.49 -2.23 3.51
N GLU A 98 -1.59 -2.43 4.21
CA GLU A 98 -1.72 -2.16 5.66
C GLU A 98 -1.57 -3.41 6.53
N SER A 99 -1.73 -4.62 5.94
CA SER A 99 -1.70 -5.88 6.68
C SER A 99 -0.76 -6.91 6.06
N GLY A 100 -0.47 -8.00 6.80
CA GLY A 100 0.33 -9.13 6.33
C GLY A 100 -0.45 -10.23 5.62
N SER A 101 -1.75 -10.04 5.31
CA SER A 101 -2.60 -11.10 4.75
C SER A 101 -2.14 -11.64 3.38
N MET A 102 -1.28 -10.91 2.68
CA MET A 102 -0.74 -11.28 1.36
C MET A 102 0.74 -11.68 1.40
N GLU A 103 1.32 -11.87 2.58
CA GLU A 103 2.70 -12.38 2.71
C GLU A 103 2.81 -13.81 2.17
N PRO A 104 3.96 -14.20 1.61
CA PRO A 104 5.19 -13.41 1.39
C PRO A 104 5.17 -12.57 0.11
N ASN A 105 4.06 -12.54 -0.63
CA ASN A 105 3.97 -11.92 -1.95
C ASN A 105 3.83 -10.40 -1.89
N MET A 106 3.20 -9.88 -0.84
CA MET A 106 3.12 -8.44 -0.52
C MET A 106 3.30 -8.27 0.98
N TYR A 107 4.07 -7.27 1.38
CA TYR A 107 4.33 -6.97 2.78
C TYR A 107 3.65 -5.67 3.20
N ARG A 108 3.33 -5.56 4.47
CA ARG A 108 2.89 -4.30 5.04
C ARG A 108 3.89 -3.18 4.71
N GLY A 109 3.39 -2.04 4.21
CA GLY A 109 4.22 -0.91 3.78
C GLY A 109 4.68 -0.99 2.33
N ASP A 110 4.26 -2.00 1.56
CA ASP A 110 4.41 -1.97 0.11
C ASP A 110 3.40 -1.01 -0.52
N LEU A 111 3.77 -0.39 -1.63
CA LEU A 111 2.88 0.41 -2.45
C LEU A 111 2.49 -0.38 -3.70
N ILE A 112 1.20 -0.54 -3.91
CA ILE A 112 0.65 -1.34 -5.02
C ILE A 112 0.06 -0.40 -6.07
N PHE A 113 0.48 -0.56 -7.31
CA PHE A 113 -0.15 0.06 -8.46
C PHE A 113 -1.38 -0.77 -8.84
N VAL A 114 -2.54 -0.14 -8.79
CA VAL A 114 -3.83 -0.75 -9.06
C VAL A 114 -4.42 -0.19 -10.33
N VAL A 115 -5.07 -1.03 -11.12
CA VAL A 115 -5.72 -0.65 -12.38
C VAL A 115 -7.17 -1.11 -12.38
N GLU A 116 -7.98 -0.51 -13.23
CA GLU A 116 -9.35 -0.94 -13.52
C GLU A 116 -9.37 -2.40 -13.98
N GLU A 117 -10.39 -3.14 -13.64
CA GLU A 117 -10.46 -4.59 -13.84
C GLU A 117 -10.46 -5.03 -15.31
N ASP A 118 -10.93 -4.17 -16.22
CA ASP A 118 -10.93 -4.41 -17.67
C ASP A 118 -9.60 -4.03 -18.36
N ARG A 119 -8.65 -3.48 -17.60
CA ARG A 119 -7.31 -3.16 -18.10
C ARG A 119 -6.33 -4.31 -17.86
N PHE A 120 -5.43 -4.50 -18.82
CA PHE A 120 -4.41 -5.56 -18.73
C PHE A 120 -5.03 -6.93 -18.40
N VAL A 121 -6.14 -7.24 -19.07
CA VAL A 121 -6.85 -8.50 -18.89
C VAL A 121 -5.94 -9.66 -19.32
N GLY A 122 -5.76 -10.63 -18.42
CA GLY A 122 -5.03 -11.86 -18.71
C GLY A 122 -5.86 -12.83 -19.53
N ASP A 123 -5.16 -13.78 -20.17
CA ASP A 123 -5.83 -14.88 -20.87
C ASP A 123 -6.69 -15.71 -19.90
N ASN A 124 -7.83 -16.17 -20.36
CA ASN A 124 -8.78 -16.96 -19.58
C ASN A 124 -9.42 -16.22 -18.38
N ALA A 125 -9.58 -14.88 -18.45
CA ALA A 125 -10.35 -14.15 -17.46
C ALA A 125 -11.80 -14.61 -17.41
N ILE A 126 -12.45 -14.46 -16.25
CA ILE A 126 -13.90 -14.68 -16.11
C ILE A 126 -14.61 -13.65 -17.00
N GLU A 127 -15.52 -14.14 -17.85
CA GLU A 127 -16.22 -13.34 -18.84
C GLU A 127 -16.93 -12.13 -18.20
N GLY A 128 -16.71 -10.96 -18.76
CA GLY A 128 -17.32 -9.71 -18.29
C GLY A 128 -16.73 -9.13 -17.00
N THR A 129 -15.66 -9.73 -16.43
CA THR A 129 -15.06 -9.24 -15.18
C THR A 129 -13.61 -8.79 -15.34
N GLY A 130 -12.94 -9.20 -16.42
CA GLY A 130 -11.50 -8.92 -16.62
C GLY A 130 -10.56 -9.54 -15.60
N VAL A 131 -11.03 -10.42 -14.71
CA VAL A 131 -10.28 -11.07 -13.63
C VAL A 131 -9.97 -12.52 -13.97
N VAL A 132 -8.70 -12.90 -13.86
CA VAL A 132 -8.25 -14.30 -13.93
C VAL A 132 -8.19 -14.86 -12.51
N THR A 133 -8.94 -15.91 -12.23
CA THR A 133 -8.88 -16.57 -10.90
C THR A 133 -7.61 -17.42 -10.76
N LEU A 134 -7.26 -17.80 -9.53
CA LEU A 134 -6.16 -18.72 -9.26
C LEU A 134 -6.35 -20.05 -10.03
N GLU A 135 -7.56 -20.61 -9.99
CA GLU A 135 -7.92 -21.83 -10.70
C GLU A 135 -7.59 -21.70 -12.21
N ARG A 136 -8.08 -20.66 -12.88
CA ARG A 136 -7.82 -20.42 -14.31
C ARG A 136 -6.38 -20.02 -14.62
N GLY A 137 -5.74 -19.31 -13.69
CA GLY A 137 -4.34 -18.94 -13.82
C GLY A 137 -3.41 -20.17 -13.76
N GLN A 138 -3.76 -21.21 -13.02
CA GLN A 138 -3.05 -22.49 -13.00
C GLN A 138 -3.12 -23.23 -14.35
N GLU A 139 -4.23 -23.11 -15.06
CA GLU A 139 -4.41 -23.73 -16.38
C GLU A 139 -3.61 -23.04 -17.50
N THR A 140 -3.33 -21.73 -17.34
CA THR A 140 -2.71 -20.89 -18.37
C THR A 140 -1.31 -20.38 -18.01
N ASP A 141 -0.75 -20.81 -16.86
CA ASP A 141 0.50 -20.28 -16.30
C ASP A 141 0.47 -18.76 -16.05
N TYR A 142 -0.75 -18.17 -15.96
CA TYR A 142 -0.90 -16.75 -15.67
C TYR A 142 -0.67 -16.47 -14.19
N THR A 143 0.36 -15.69 -13.88
CA THR A 143 0.76 -15.42 -12.51
C THR A 143 0.83 -13.93 -12.20
N LYS A 144 0.45 -13.57 -10.96
CA LYS A 144 0.62 -12.24 -10.37
C LYS A 144 1.20 -12.38 -8.96
N PHE A 145 2.24 -11.61 -8.68
CA PHE A 145 2.88 -11.60 -7.35
C PHE A 145 3.30 -13.00 -6.88
N GLY A 146 3.90 -13.80 -7.80
CA GLY A 146 4.46 -15.11 -7.49
C GLY A 146 3.47 -16.28 -7.45
N ASN A 147 2.17 -16.04 -7.52
CA ASN A 147 1.13 -17.07 -7.52
C ASN A 147 0.20 -16.93 -8.72
N PRO A 148 -0.49 -18.02 -9.15
CA PRO A 148 -1.48 -17.98 -10.22
C PRO A 148 -2.65 -17.03 -9.92
N GLY A 149 -3.20 -16.43 -10.97
CA GLY A 149 -4.39 -15.59 -10.91
C GLY A 149 -4.17 -14.17 -10.39
N ASP A 150 -5.19 -13.34 -10.55
CA ASP A 150 -5.18 -11.93 -10.18
C ASP A 150 -5.39 -11.72 -8.67
N VAL A 151 -4.78 -10.64 -8.18
CA VAL A 151 -5.06 -10.07 -6.87
C VAL A 151 -5.98 -8.87 -7.07
N ILE A 152 -7.17 -8.92 -6.47
CA ILE A 152 -8.20 -7.91 -6.60
C ILE A 152 -8.28 -7.03 -5.35
N VAL A 153 -8.61 -5.77 -5.57
CA VAL A 153 -8.95 -4.82 -4.51
C VAL A 153 -10.45 -4.67 -4.50
N PHE A 154 -11.09 -4.97 -3.39
CA PHE A 154 -12.55 -4.94 -3.30
C PHE A 154 -13.04 -4.39 -1.95
N ARG A 155 -14.28 -3.94 -1.92
CA ARG A 155 -14.94 -3.48 -0.68
C ARG A 155 -15.74 -4.63 -0.08
N PRO A 156 -15.41 -5.08 1.16
CA PRO A 156 -16.15 -6.16 1.81
C PRO A 156 -17.66 -5.86 1.89
N ASN A 157 -18.46 -6.79 1.35
CA ASN A 157 -19.91 -6.66 1.24
C ASN A 157 -20.39 -5.42 0.46
N GLY A 158 -19.54 -4.85 -0.42
CA GLY A 158 -19.84 -3.64 -1.17
C GLY A 158 -19.96 -2.38 -0.32
N ASN A 159 -19.57 -2.41 0.95
CA ASN A 159 -19.76 -1.30 1.88
C ASN A 159 -18.67 -0.22 1.67
N PRO A 160 -19.02 1.00 1.22
CA PRO A 160 -18.04 2.05 0.97
C PRO A 160 -17.39 2.60 2.24
N ALA A 161 -17.95 2.35 3.43
CA ALA A 161 -17.38 2.78 4.70
C ALA A 161 -16.33 1.80 5.26
N ARG A 162 -16.19 0.61 4.66
CA ARG A 162 -15.16 -0.35 5.06
C ARG A 162 -13.88 -0.13 4.25
N THR A 163 -12.74 -0.31 4.91
CA THR A 163 -11.44 -0.32 4.24
C THR A 163 -11.43 -1.37 3.13
N PRO A 164 -11.04 -1.01 1.90
CA PRO A 164 -10.86 -1.98 0.83
C PRO A 164 -9.85 -3.05 1.21
N VAL A 165 -10.09 -4.28 0.77
CA VAL A 165 -9.25 -5.44 1.00
C VAL A 165 -8.55 -5.82 -0.30
N ILE A 166 -7.28 -6.24 -0.20
CA ILE A 166 -6.46 -6.71 -1.30
C ILE A 166 -6.18 -8.20 -1.12
N HIS A 167 -6.89 -9.06 -1.83
CA HIS A 167 -6.76 -10.52 -1.76
C HIS A 167 -6.82 -11.16 -3.15
N ARG A 168 -6.39 -12.42 -3.25
CA ARG A 168 -6.39 -13.17 -4.49
C ARG A 168 -7.78 -13.74 -4.80
N ALA A 169 -8.22 -13.61 -6.05
CA ALA A 169 -9.41 -14.28 -6.57
C ALA A 169 -9.08 -15.78 -6.79
N HIS A 170 -9.66 -16.67 -5.98
CA HIS A 170 -9.36 -18.10 -6.06
C HIS A 170 -10.14 -18.78 -7.16
N PHE A 171 -11.46 -18.66 -7.16
CA PHE A 171 -12.34 -19.21 -8.18
C PHE A 171 -13.63 -18.41 -8.28
N TRP A 172 -14.35 -18.61 -9.38
CA TRP A 172 -15.68 -18.07 -9.60
C TRP A 172 -16.74 -19.08 -9.18
N VAL A 173 -17.85 -18.60 -8.64
CA VAL A 173 -19.03 -19.38 -8.31
C VAL A 173 -20.28 -18.78 -8.93
N ASP A 174 -21.19 -19.63 -9.35
CA ASP A 174 -22.50 -19.25 -9.83
C ASP A 174 -23.52 -19.22 -8.67
N GLU A 175 -24.64 -18.52 -8.87
CA GLU A 175 -25.74 -18.50 -7.89
C GLU A 175 -26.27 -19.92 -7.63
N GLY A 176 -26.39 -20.29 -6.36
CA GLY A 176 -26.86 -21.60 -5.92
C GLY A 176 -25.77 -22.69 -5.94
N GLU A 177 -24.54 -22.37 -6.35
CA GLU A 177 -23.46 -23.34 -6.42
C GLU A 177 -22.98 -23.78 -5.03
N ASN A 178 -22.89 -25.09 -4.84
CA ASN A 178 -22.23 -25.68 -3.66
C ASN A 178 -20.71 -25.69 -3.86
N TRP A 179 -20.11 -24.54 -3.66
CA TRP A 179 -18.69 -24.34 -3.95
C TRP A 179 -17.74 -25.00 -2.93
N VAL A 180 -18.20 -25.24 -1.71
CA VAL A 180 -17.37 -25.87 -0.67
C VAL A 180 -17.07 -27.32 -1.04
N ASP A 181 -18.08 -28.08 -1.46
CA ASP A 181 -17.92 -29.50 -1.76
C ASP A 181 -17.38 -29.74 -3.20
N THR A 182 -17.36 -28.70 -4.07
CA THR A 182 -17.01 -28.88 -5.49
C THR A 182 -15.71 -28.19 -5.93
N LYS A 183 -15.36 -27.02 -5.34
CA LYS A 183 -14.23 -26.18 -5.77
C LYS A 183 -13.26 -25.82 -4.66
N ALA A 184 -13.70 -25.79 -3.40
CA ALA A 184 -12.83 -25.43 -2.31
C ALA A 184 -11.74 -26.48 -2.11
N SER A 185 -10.52 -26.01 -1.76
CA SER A 185 -9.45 -26.94 -1.40
C SER A 185 -9.70 -27.55 -0.03
N GLU A 186 -9.62 -28.87 0.08
CA GLU A 186 -9.70 -29.62 1.34
C GLU A 186 -8.66 -29.12 2.36
N GLU A 187 -7.48 -28.68 1.91
CA GLU A 187 -6.46 -28.13 2.78
C GLU A 187 -6.91 -26.82 3.48
N ILE A 188 -7.86 -26.09 2.88
CA ILE A 188 -8.35 -24.79 3.37
C ILE A 188 -9.63 -24.96 4.19
N VAL A 189 -10.57 -25.80 3.73
CA VAL A 189 -11.87 -25.96 4.39
C VAL A 189 -11.91 -27.16 5.34
N GLY A 190 -10.93 -28.08 5.25
CA GLY A 190 -10.92 -29.32 6.02
C GLY A 190 -12.12 -30.21 5.66
N ASP A 191 -12.74 -30.79 6.67
CA ASP A 191 -13.92 -31.63 6.55
C ASP A 191 -15.24 -30.84 6.52
N ALA A 192 -15.18 -29.50 6.42
CA ALA A 192 -16.38 -28.66 6.43
C ALA A 192 -17.21 -28.88 5.17
N THR A 193 -18.49 -28.99 5.35
CA THR A 193 -19.48 -29.13 4.26
C THR A 193 -20.15 -27.78 3.97
N CYS A 194 -20.79 -27.68 2.80
CA CYS A 194 -21.54 -26.49 2.40
C CYS A 194 -22.60 -26.07 3.44
N GLN A 195 -23.13 -26.98 4.22
CA GLN A 195 -24.15 -26.69 5.22
C GLN A 195 -23.58 -26.03 6.47
N GLU A 196 -22.27 -26.13 6.69
CA GLU A 196 -21.55 -25.59 7.85
C GLU A 196 -20.86 -24.25 7.56
N VAL A 197 -20.72 -23.93 6.26
CA VAL A 197 -20.01 -22.73 5.83
C VAL A 197 -21.01 -21.62 5.45
N PRO A 198 -20.89 -20.41 6.00
CA PRO A 198 -21.67 -19.26 5.56
C PRO A 198 -21.49 -19.01 4.05
N ASN A 199 -22.54 -18.53 3.39
CA ASN A 199 -22.53 -18.26 1.94
C ASN A 199 -22.31 -19.52 1.05
N CYS A 200 -22.58 -20.68 1.56
CA CYS A 200 -22.72 -21.91 0.78
C CYS A 200 -24.12 -22.52 1.01
N PRO A 201 -24.91 -22.79 -0.05
CA PRO A 201 -24.62 -22.47 -1.46
C PRO A 201 -24.43 -20.96 -1.72
N ALA A 202 -23.74 -20.61 -2.81
CA ALA A 202 -23.46 -19.23 -3.16
C ALA A 202 -24.78 -18.43 -3.33
N PRO A 203 -24.99 -17.31 -2.60
CA PRO A 203 -26.25 -16.56 -2.68
C PRO A 203 -26.41 -15.79 -3.99
N TYR A 204 -25.34 -15.61 -4.74
CA TYR A 204 -25.26 -14.99 -6.06
C TYR A 204 -23.89 -15.31 -6.68
N ALA A 205 -23.75 -15.06 -7.98
CA ALA A 205 -22.50 -15.27 -8.70
C ALA A 205 -21.42 -14.27 -8.27
N GLY A 206 -20.15 -14.71 -8.22
CA GLY A 206 -19.02 -13.89 -7.83
C GLY A 206 -17.76 -14.67 -7.51
N PHE A 207 -16.81 -13.99 -6.89
CA PHE A 207 -15.50 -14.54 -6.55
C PHE A 207 -15.43 -15.03 -5.11
N VAL A 208 -14.82 -16.18 -4.92
CA VAL A 208 -14.27 -16.60 -3.63
C VAL A 208 -12.82 -16.12 -3.57
N THR A 209 -12.49 -15.46 -2.47
CA THR A 209 -11.21 -14.76 -2.29
C THR A 209 -10.48 -15.24 -1.05
N LYS A 210 -9.15 -15.09 -1.05
CA LYS A 210 -8.31 -15.42 0.09
C LYS A 210 -7.04 -14.60 0.06
N GLY A 211 -6.57 -14.13 1.20
CA GLY A 211 -5.21 -13.61 1.37
C GLY A 211 -4.19 -14.74 1.26
N ASP A 212 -3.08 -14.50 0.58
CA ASP A 212 -2.07 -15.54 0.33
C ASP A 212 -1.52 -16.16 1.64
N HIS A 213 -1.48 -15.37 2.73
CA HIS A 213 -1.07 -15.80 4.06
C HIS A 213 -2.21 -16.36 4.93
N ASN A 214 -3.45 -16.10 4.58
CA ASN A 214 -4.59 -16.50 5.40
C ASN A 214 -4.79 -18.01 5.36
N LEU A 215 -5.26 -18.59 6.46
CA LEU A 215 -5.54 -20.03 6.54
C LEU A 215 -6.85 -20.42 5.84
N GLY A 216 -7.84 -19.52 5.80
CA GLY A 216 -9.17 -19.77 5.23
C GLY A 216 -9.57 -18.75 4.17
N TYR A 217 -10.63 -19.08 3.44
CA TYR A 217 -11.28 -18.15 2.53
C TYR A 217 -11.94 -16.99 3.29
N ASP A 218 -12.04 -15.83 2.67
CA ASP A 218 -12.71 -14.67 3.25
C ASP A 218 -14.19 -14.94 3.55
N GLN A 219 -14.79 -15.83 2.77
CA GLN A 219 -16.19 -16.25 2.87
C GLN A 219 -16.46 -17.23 4.02
N THR A 220 -15.42 -17.89 4.52
CA THR A 220 -15.50 -18.80 5.67
C THR A 220 -15.13 -18.16 7.00
N GLY A 221 -14.87 -16.84 7.00
CA GLY A 221 -14.38 -16.12 8.18
C GLY A 221 -12.86 -16.19 8.37
N GLY A 222 -12.12 -16.72 7.41
CA GLY A 222 -10.67 -16.87 7.46
C GLY A 222 -9.87 -15.61 7.12
N GLY A 223 -10.53 -14.49 6.81
CA GLY A 223 -9.85 -13.26 6.36
C GLY A 223 -10.74 -12.03 6.42
N ALA A 224 -11.09 -11.46 5.27
CA ALA A 224 -11.82 -10.20 5.16
C ALA A 224 -13.25 -10.22 5.72
N ASN A 225 -13.78 -11.39 6.05
CA ASN A 225 -15.14 -11.60 6.54
C ASN A 225 -16.17 -10.91 5.64
N THR A 226 -16.28 -11.39 4.42
CA THR A 226 -17.16 -10.91 3.37
C THR A 226 -17.99 -12.06 2.78
N ASN A 227 -19.10 -11.73 2.17
CA ASN A 227 -19.85 -12.63 1.31
C ASN A 227 -19.06 -12.89 0.00
N ILE A 228 -19.60 -13.73 -0.89
CA ILE A 228 -19.09 -13.90 -2.25
C ILE A 228 -18.88 -12.50 -2.87
N VAL A 229 -17.70 -12.24 -3.39
CA VAL A 229 -17.33 -10.91 -3.90
C VAL A 229 -17.92 -10.71 -5.28
N LYS A 230 -18.89 -9.81 -5.37
CA LYS A 230 -19.48 -9.42 -6.65
C LYS A 230 -18.52 -8.59 -7.48
N PRO A 231 -18.58 -8.66 -8.83
CA PRO A 231 -17.76 -7.80 -9.70
C PRO A 231 -17.87 -6.32 -9.36
N GLU A 232 -19.07 -5.82 -9.08
CA GLU A 232 -19.31 -4.40 -8.75
C GLU A 232 -18.70 -3.95 -7.40
N TRP A 233 -18.20 -4.86 -6.58
CA TRP A 233 -17.49 -4.54 -5.33
C TRP A 233 -15.99 -4.40 -5.54
N ILE A 234 -15.50 -4.84 -6.71
CA ILE A 234 -14.10 -4.71 -7.10
C ILE A 234 -13.85 -3.24 -7.43
N THR A 235 -12.78 -2.71 -6.91
CA THR A 235 -12.32 -1.34 -7.18
C THR A 235 -11.08 -1.31 -8.05
N GLY A 236 -10.53 -2.48 -8.38
CA GLY A 236 -9.42 -2.66 -9.32
C GLY A 236 -8.60 -3.92 -9.08
N LYS A 237 -7.59 -4.12 -9.92
CA LYS A 237 -6.61 -5.23 -9.86
C LYS A 237 -5.22 -4.73 -9.55
N ALA A 238 -4.50 -5.43 -8.69
CA ALA A 238 -3.09 -5.16 -8.42
C ALA A 238 -2.21 -5.57 -9.63
N GLN A 239 -1.34 -4.68 -10.09
CA GLN A 239 -0.45 -4.93 -11.22
C GLN A 239 1.03 -5.00 -10.84
N TYR A 240 1.50 -4.02 -10.08
CA TYR A 240 2.91 -3.91 -9.68
C TYR A 240 3.03 -3.56 -8.21
N ARG A 241 4.10 -4.07 -7.61
CA ARG A 241 4.48 -3.79 -6.23
C ARG A 241 5.75 -2.95 -6.20
N ILE A 242 5.73 -1.86 -5.44
CA ILE A 242 6.90 -1.06 -5.12
C ILE A 242 7.18 -1.31 -3.64
N PRO A 243 8.24 -2.09 -3.31
CA PRO A 243 8.53 -2.47 -1.94
C PRO A 243 8.72 -1.26 -1.04
N TRP A 244 8.22 -1.32 0.19
CA TRP A 244 8.34 -0.38 1.30
C TRP A 244 7.94 1.09 1.02
N LEU A 245 7.71 1.48 -0.21
CA LEU A 245 7.35 2.88 -0.56
C LEU A 245 5.97 3.29 0.02
N GLY A 246 5.11 2.34 0.32
CA GLY A 246 3.84 2.57 1.01
C GLY A 246 4.00 3.13 2.42
N HIS A 247 5.13 2.90 3.10
CA HIS A 247 5.41 3.51 4.41
C HIS A 247 5.42 5.03 4.36
N VAL A 248 5.87 5.63 3.25
CA VAL A 248 5.84 7.08 3.07
C VAL A 248 4.39 7.56 3.05
N ARG A 249 3.52 6.87 2.33
CA ARG A 249 2.09 7.19 2.28
C ARG A 249 1.44 7.01 3.66
N LEU A 250 1.66 5.89 4.33
CA LEU A 250 1.11 5.64 5.67
C LEU A 250 1.55 6.71 6.67
N ALA A 251 2.83 7.12 6.63
CA ALA A 251 3.33 8.19 7.49
C ALA A 251 2.69 9.56 7.18
N VAL A 252 2.41 9.86 5.91
CA VAL A 252 1.69 11.08 5.51
C VAL A 252 0.23 11.01 5.95
N ASP A 253 -0.43 9.88 5.78
CA ASP A 253 -1.81 9.67 6.22
C ASP A 253 -1.93 9.82 7.75
N ASP A 254 -0.98 9.27 8.52
CA ASP A 254 -0.91 9.43 9.97
C ASP A 254 -0.70 10.89 10.38
N LEU A 255 0.20 11.60 9.68
CA LEU A 255 0.49 13.01 9.95
C LEU A 255 -0.71 13.91 9.65
N LEU A 256 -1.33 13.73 8.48
CA LEU A 256 -2.49 14.52 8.06
C LEU A 256 -3.77 14.10 8.79
N GLY A 257 -3.96 12.81 9.05
CA GLY A 257 -5.09 12.27 9.82
C GLY A 257 -5.06 12.75 11.26
N GLY A 258 -3.88 12.84 11.88
CA GLY A 258 -3.70 13.41 13.22
C GLY A 258 -4.00 14.91 13.30
N ILE A 259 -3.93 15.62 12.16
CA ILE A 259 -4.25 17.07 12.09
C ILE A 259 -5.75 17.28 11.82
N LEU A 260 -6.39 16.40 11.05
CA LEU A 260 -7.75 16.60 10.53
C LEU A 260 -8.82 15.78 11.28
N VAL A 261 -8.44 14.71 11.98
CA VAL A 261 -9.37 13.86 12.73
C VAL A 261 -8.83 13.70 14.16
N PRO A 262 -9.55 14.18 15.19
CA PRO A 262 -9.17 13.88 16.56
C PRO A 262 -9.20 12.36 16.77
N PRO A 263 -8.28 11.78 17.56
CA PRO A 263 -8.18 10.34 17.73
C PRO A 263 -9.49 9.78 18.25
N SER A 264 -10.18 9.03 17.43
CA SER A 264 -11.31 8.21 17.86
C SER A 264 -10.74 7.10 18.75
N SER A 265 -11.11 7.10 20.01
CA SER A 265 -10.67 6.23 21.10
C SER A 265 -11.09 4.75 20.92
N SER A 266 -10.96 4.17 19.74
CA SER A 266 -11.42 2.82 19.43
C SER A 266 -10.34 1.80 19.06
N SER A 267 -9.05 2.13 19.18
CA SER A 267 -7.97 1.21 18.82
C SER A 267 -7.19 0.61 20.00
N GLN A 268 -7.64 0.74 21.24
CA GLN A 268 -6.91 0.23 22.40
C GLN A 268 -7.59 -0.95 23.13
N LEU A 269 -8.43 -1.72 22.48
CA LEU A 269 -9.06 -2.90 23.10
C LEU A 269 -8.64 -4.26 22.51
N ALA A 270 -7.60 -4.31 21.70
CA ALA A 270 -7.19 -5.55 21.04
C ALA A 270 -5.86 -6.15 21.53
N ASP A 271 -5.21 -5.59 22.57
CA ASP A 271 -3.90 -6.11 22.99
C ASP A 271 -3.80 -6.36 24.51
N THR A 272 -4.91 -6.84 25.09
CA THR A 272 -4.83 -7.42 26.44
C THR A 272 -5.15 -8.91 26.33
N GLN A 273 -4.21 -9.68 25.79
CA GLN A 273 -4.15 -11.10 26.12
C GLN A 273 -3.81 -11.19 27.61
N PRO A 274 -4.62 -11.88 28.42
CA PRO A 274 -4.22 -12.17 29.78
C PRO A 274 -2.99 -13.08 29.73
N GLU A 275 -1.91 -12.60 30.31
CA GLU A 275 -0.69 -13.36 30.56
C GLU A 275 -1.09 -14.69 31.27
N PRO A 276 -0.64 -15.87 30.76
CA PRO A 276 -0.94 -17.13 31.43
C PRO A 276 -0.34 -17.10 32.85
N ALA A 277 -1.19 -17.30 33.83
CA ALA A 277 -0.81 -17.38 35.22
C ALA A 277 0.34 -18.41 35.39
N PRO A 278 1.34 -18.10 36.22
CA PRO A 278 2.44 -19.03 36.47
C PRO A 278 1.90 -20.34 37.05
N MET A 279 2.20 -21.45 36.38
CA MET A 279 1.89 -22.78 36.88
C MET A 279 2.68 -23.03 38.15
N THR A 280 2.00 -23.08 39.27
CA THR A 280 2.52 -23.61 40.53
C THR A 280 2.78 -25.10 40.35
N PRO A 281 3.95 -25.63 40.75
CA PRO A 281 4.20 -27.07 40.68
C PRO A 281 3.28 -27.80 41.65
N ALA A 282 2.62 -28.84 41.14
CA ALA A 282 1.77 -29.72 41.90
C ALA A 282 2.61 -30.41 42.99
N GLY A 283 2.25 -30.18 44.23
CA GLY A 283 2.71 -30.94 45.36
C GLY A 283 2.11 -32.37 45.35
N PRO A 284 2.74 -33.33 46.04
CA PRO A 284 2.42 -34.77 45.90
C PRO A 284 1.04 -35.08 46.49
N ALA A 285 0.33 -35.91 45.73
CA ALA A 285 -0.92 -36.52 46.12
C ALA A 285 -0.81 -37.28 47.43
N SER A 286 -1.60 -36.88 48.43
CA SER A 286 -1.95 -37.73 49.56
C SER A 286 -3.41 -38.12 49.39
N GLY A 287 -3.60 -39.41 49.37
CA GLY A 287 -4.85 -40.07 49.14
C GLY A 287 -5.87 -39.92 50.27
N PHE A 288 -7.04 -40.35 49.91
CA PHE A 288 -7.93 -41.12 50.69
C PHE A 288 -9.22 -40.50 51.18
N GLU A 289 -10.17 -41.27 50.95
CA GLU A 289 -11.35 -41.77 51.63
C GLU A 289 -12.70 -41.23 51.17
N SER A 290 -13.44 -42.25 50.70
CA SER A 290 -14.86 -42.26 50.49
C SER A 290 -15.61 -41.99 51.76
N ASN A 291 -16.65 -41.21 51.73
CA ASN A 291 -17.91 -41.57 52.37
C ASN A 291 -19.06 -40.77 51.76
N GLY A 292 -20.07 -41.50 51.40
CA GLY A 292 -21.31 -41.03 50.88
C GLY A 292 -22.13 -40.26 51.91
N GLU A 293 -23.00 -39.46 51.43
CA GLU A 293 -24.37 -39.39 51.95
C GLU A 293 -25.26 -38.52 51.04
N LEU A 294 -26.41 -39.02 50.85
CA LEU A 294 -27.57 -38.46 50.19
C LEU A 294 -28.15 -37.23 50.90
N ALA A 295 -28.72 -36.35 50.14
CA ALA A 295 -29.93 -35.53 50.37
C ALA A 295 -29.72 -34.17 49.70
N GLY A 296 -30.53 -33.64 48.84
CA GLY A 296 -31.95 -33.68 48.73
C GLY A 296 -32.48 -32.30 48.51
N ILE A 297 -33.37 -32.11 47.57
CA ILE A 297 -34.43 -31.10 47.57
C ILE A 297 -34.15 -29.69 47.02
N ALA A 298 -34.64 -29.40 45.80
CA ALA A 298 -35.87 -28.59 45.50
C ALA A 298 -35.76 -27.08 45.53
N GLY A 299 -36.33 -26.47 44.52
CA GLY A 299 -36.87 -25.10 44.53
C GLY A 299 -36.62 -24.38 43.18
N VAL A 300 -37.40 -24.51 42.21
CA VAL A 300 -38.71 -23.91 41.86
C VAL A 300 -38.65 -22.40 41.51
N ALA A 301 -39.29 -22.15 40.40
CA ALA A 301 -39.90 -20.91 39.91
C ALA A 301 -38.96 -19.95 39.19
N GLY A 302 -39.20 -19.54 37.98
CA GLY A 302 -40.47 -19.25 37.32
C GLY A 302 -40.38 -17.86 36.77
N GLY A 303 -40.71 -17.66 35.51
CA GLY A 303 -40.82 -16.32 35.00
C GLY A 303 -40.88 -16.26 33.48
N SER A 304 -41.91 -16.81 32.89
CA SER A 304 -42.36 -16.50 31.55
C SER A 304 -43.01 -15.11 31.54
N ILE A 305 -42.66 -14.27 30.57
CA ILE A 305 -43.60 -13.26 30.09
C ILE A 305 -43.47 -13.26 28.57
N ALA A 306 -44.62 -13.57 27.98
CA ALA A 306 -44.92 -13.54 26.55
C ALA A 306 -45.55 -12.20 26.18
N LEU A 307 -45.67 -12.01 24.85
CA LEU A 307 -46.57 -11.10 24.11
C LEU A 307 -46.07 -9.66 23.95
N ALA A 308 -46.00 -9.14 22.70
CA ALA A 308 -47.17 -8.89 21.87
C ALA A 308 -46.81 -8.66 20.41
N ALA A 309 -47.64 -9.20 19.56
CA ALA A 309 -47.76 -8.98 18.15
C ALA A 309 -48.16 -7.54 17.80
N GLY A 310 -47.63 -7.01 16.71
CA GLY A 310 -48.11 -5.80 16.03
C GLY A 310 -48.07 -5.99 14.53
N ARG A 311 -49.17 -6.47 13.97
CA ARG A 311 -49.48 -6.42 12.54
C ARG A 311 -49.71 -4.98 12.11
N TYR A 312 -49.14 -4.54 11.00
CA TYR A 312 -49.82 -3.56 10.15
C TYR A 312 -49.50 -3.88 8.68
N ARG A 313 -50.58 -4.12 7.96
CA ARG A 313 -50.81 -4.06 6.51
C ARG A 313 -51.62 -2.78 6.25
N PRO A 314 -51.74 -2.26 5.05
CA PRO A 314 -51.57 -2.84 3.72
C PRO A 314 -50.35 -2.37 2.93
#